data_0a6c68c70ec06405ee1244271204a675
#
_entry.id   0a6c68c70ec06405ee1244271204a675
#
_cell.length_a   1.000
_cell.length_b   1.000
_cell.length_c   1.000
_cell.angle_alpha   90.00
_cell.angle_beta   90.00
_cell.angle_gamma   90.00
#
_symmetry.space_group_name_H-M   'P 1'
#
loop_
_entity.id
_entity.type
_entity.pdbx_description
1 polymer ?
#
loop_
_entity_poly.entity_id
_entity_poly.type
_entity_poly.pdbx_seq_one_letter_code
_entity_poly.pdbx_strand_id
1 'polypeptide(L)'
;MSVSEGFDSHLDKDQIDQDYNARATVTPAEFDRIMDDYLNASRNLGLRHMKQEGVVYDTKSGEKFDFLGPRGYKTPVVVFIHGGYWRALSRQHMLFPADLMTRHGISSIVPDYTLAPDASLSEIVRQMRAVLTYIWRNAGKMNIDRKRIYVTGSSAGGHLAAALAADGWHREAGLPSSILAGAMPVSGLFDLAPIQRSIAQEWLSLGDPEVEALSPLRHVPENGCKMTVAMAEHEATGFTRQSGSFASAWGATGAPTDLQVVGGRNHFDVILDWCEDTSVLSQALLALVRD
;
A
#
# COMPACT_ATOMS: atom_id res chain seq x y z
N MET A 1 15.78 -16.84 -12.33
CA MET A 1 16.73 -15.78 -12.79
C MET A 1 17.72 -15.54 -11.68
N SER A 2 19.01 -15.47 -12.01
CA SER A 2 20.06 -15.22 -10.98
C SER A 2 19.88 -13.82 -10.42
N VAL A 3 19.91 -13.69 -9.10
CA VAL A 3 19.71 -12.44 -8.31
C VAL A 3 20.85 -11.41 -8.52
N SER A 4 21.72 -11.61 -9.52
CA SER A 4 22.90 -10.75 -9.75
C SER A 4 22.68 -9.59 -10.73
N GLU A 5 21.60 -9.57 -11.47
CA GLU A 5 21.24 -8.43 -12.33
C GLU A 5 20.00 -7.76 -11.72
N GLY A 6 20.11 -6.48 -11.33
CA GLY A 6 19.00 -5.71 -10.74
C GLY A 6 17.77 -5.68 -11.66
N PHE A 7 16.59 -5.57 -11.09
CA PHE A 7 15.34 -5.50 -11.85
C PHE A 7 15.41 -4.36 -12.89
N ASP A 8 15.02 -4.63 -14.14
CA ASP A 8 15.10 -3.71 -15.27
C ASP A 8 16.53 -3.17 -15.57
N SER A 9 17.59 -3.90 -15.17
CA SER A 9 18.98 -3.47 -15.35
C SER A 9 19.39 -3.26 -16.81
N HIS A 10 18.69 -3.93 -17.74
CA HIS A 10 18.92 -3.83 -19.20
C HIS A 10 18.35 -2.54 -19.82
N LEU A 11 17.51 -1.78 -19.09
CA LEU A 11 16.93 -0.54 -19.57
C LEU A 11 17.87 0.63 -19.30
N ASP A 12 17.94 1.59 -20.23
CA ASP A 12 18.63 2.85 -20.00
C ASP A 12 17.78 3.81 -19.13
N LYS A 13 18.37 4.96 -18.78
CA LYS A 13 17.70 5.94 -17.92
C LYS A 13 16.42 6.52 -18.53
N ASP A 14 16.44 6.83 -19.82
CA ASP A 14 15.29 7.45 -20.50
C ASP A 14 14.11 6.46 -20.55
N GLN A 15 14.39 5.19 -20.82
CA GLN A 15 13.39 4.13 -20.80
C GLN A 15 12.86 3.89 -19.37
N ILE A 16 13.71 3.92 -18.36
CA ILE A 16 13.30 3.84 -16.96
C ILE A 16 12.39 5.03 -16.61
N ASP A 17 12.78 6.25 -16.94
CA ASP A 17 11.96 7.42 -16.64
C ASP A 17 10.60 7.37 -17.35
N GLN A 18 10.54 6.82 -18.57
CA GLN A 18 9.28 6.59 -19.29
C GLN A 18 8.43 5.50 -18.62
N ASP A 19 9.02 4.33 -18.34
CA ASP A 19 8.32 3.15 -17.85
C ASP A 19 7.78 3.32 -16.42
N TYR A 20 8.39 4.22 -15.63
CA TYR A 20 7.99 4.50 -14.25
C TYR A 20 7.28 5.85 -14.08
N ASN A 21 6.95 6.54 -15.18
CA ASN A 21 6.19 7.78 -15.16
C ASN A 21 4.68 7.52 -15.27
N ALA A 22 4.05 7.09 -14.18
CA ALA A 22 2.60 6.91 -14.13
C ALA A 22 1.86 8.21 -14.51
N ARG A 23 2.42 9.40 -14.21
CA ARG A 23 1.79 10.69 -14.50
C ARG A 23 1.61 10.93 -16.01
N ALA A 24 2.46 10.33 -16.85
CA ALA A 24 2.36 10.42 -18.31
C ALA A 24 1.24 9.57 -18.91
N THR A 25 0.62 8.66 -18.13
CA THR A 25 -0.48 7.81 -18.62
C THR A 25 -1.83 8.52 -18.64
N VAL A 26 -1.93 9.72 -18.08
CA VAL A 26 -3.16 10.53 -18.03
C VAL A 26 -2.88 11.99 -18.40
N THR A 27 -3.89 12.68 -18.91
CA THR A 27 -3.80 14.13 -19.17
C THR A 27 -3.76 14.91 -17.85
N PRO A 28 -3.22 16.17 -17.85
CA PRO A 28 -3.27 17.03 -16.67
C PRO A 28 -4.69 17.21 -16.10
N ALA A 29 -5.67 17.50 -16.97
CA ALA A 29 -7.04 17.71 -16.54
C ALA A 29 -7.70 16.44 -15.94
N GLU A 30 -7.38 15.28 -16.48
CA GLU A 30 -7.86 14.00 -15.95
C GLU A 30 -7.26 13.70 -14.57
N PHE A 31 -5.97 13.95 -14.40
CA PHE A 31 -5.31 13.80 -13.12
C PHE A 31 -5.92 14.71 -12.05
N ASP A 32 -6.10 16.00 -12.37
CA ASP A 32 -6.66 16.97 -11.43
C ASP A 32 -8.08 16.55 -11.02
N ARG A 33 -8.91 16.12 -11.98
CA ARG A 33 -10.24 15.58 -11.70
C ARG A 33 -10.20 14.36 -10.76
N ILE A 34 -9.28 13.41 -11.01
CA ILE A 34 -9.16 12.23 -10.15
C ILE A 34 -8.74 12.60 -8.73
N MET A 35 -7.81 13.56 -8.57
CA MET A 35 -7.40 14.05 -7.24
C MET A 35 -8.55 14.74 -6.50
N ASP A 36 -9.38 15.51 -7.21
CA ASP A 36 -10.61 16.09 -6.67
C ASP A 36 -11.62 15.00 -6.27
N ASP A 37 -11.76 13.95 -7.08
CA ASP A 37 -12.63 12.81 -6.78
C ASP A 37 -12.19 12.10 -5.49
N TYR A 38 -10.89 11.91 -5.24
CA TYR A 38 -10.37 11.36 -3.99
C TYR A 38 -10.80 12.19 -2.78
N LEU A 39 -10.60 13.52 -2.86
CA LEU A 39 -10.95 14.41 -1.77
C LEU A 39 -12.46 14.50 -1.55
N ASN A 40 -13.24 14.56 -2.64
CA ASN A 40 -14.69 14.65 -2.56
C ASN A 40 -15.30 13.36 -1.98
N ALA A 41 -14.84 12.19 -2.45
CA ALA A 41 -15.26 10.91 -1.89
C ALA A 41 -14.88 10.79 -0.40
N SER A 42 -13.69 11.24 -0.02
CA SER A 42 -13.21 11.20 1.36
C SER A 42 -13.94 12.18 2.29
N ARG A 43 -14.22 13.42 1.86
CA ARG A 43 -14.93 14.44 2.66
C ARG A 43 -16.34 14.00 3.05
N ASN A 44 -17.02 13.32 2.15
CA ASN A 44 -18.40 12.86 2.38
C ASN A 44 -18.48 11.75 3.45
N LEU A 45 -17.37 11.13 3.80
CA LEU A 45 -17.31 9.97 4.69
C LEU A 45 -16.83 10.30 6.11
N GLY A 46 -15.96 11.31 6.24
CA GLY A 46 -15.14 11.52 7.43
C GLY A 46 -15.89 11.55 8.76
N LEU A 47 -17.15 11.99 8.78
CA LEU A 47 -17.93 12.11 10.03
C LEU A 47 -18.82 10.90 10.32
N ARG A 48 -19.21 10.11 9.32
CA ARG A 48 -20.21 9.04 9.52
C ARG A 48 -19.61 7.81 10.22
N HIS A 49 -18.37 7.48 9.92
CA HIS A 49 -17.71 6.25 10.34
C HIS A 49 -16.52 6.49 11.26
N MET A 50 -16.19 7.74 11.54
CA MET A 50 -15.06 8.12 12.36
C MET A 50 -15.20 7.58 13.79
N LYS A 51 -14.21 6.82 14.24
CA LYS A 51 -14.07 6.35 15.62
C LYS A 51 -13.08 7.20 16.39
N GLN A 52 -11.93 7.47 15.78
CA GLN A 52 -10.90 8.35 16.34
C GLN A 52 -10.18 9.06 15.20
N GLU A 53 -10.05 10.37 15.29
CA GLU A 53 -9.32 11.20 14.34
C GLU A 53 -7.94 11.55 14.90
N GLY A 54 -6.91 11.51 14.05
CA GLY A 54 -5.59 12.02 14.38
C GLY A 54 -4.88 11.28 15.50
N VAL A 55 -5.03 9.97 15.59
CA VAL A 55 -4.34 9.15 16.60
C VAL A 55 -2.85 9.11 16.33
N VAL A 56 -2.02 9.63 17.23
CA VAL A 56 -0.56 9.55 17.14
C VAL A 56 -0.13 8.09 17.32
N TYR A 57 0.38 7.48 16.25
CA TYR A 57 0.85 6.10 16.27
C TYR A 57 2.36 5.98 16.50
N ASP A 58 3.09 7.03 16.17
CA ASP A 58 4.54 7.11 16.32
C ASP A 58 4.94 8.42 17.03
N THR A 59 5.41 8.30 18.26
CA THR A 59 5.81 9.47 19.06
C THR A 59 7.12 10.09 18.58
N LYS A 60 7.92 9.36 17.80
CA LYS A 60 9.19 9.86 17.26
C LYS A 60 8.95 10.87 16.14
N SER A 61 8.07 10.55 15.18
CA SER A 61 7.72 11.42 14.07
C SER A 61 6.54 12.36 14.37
N GLY A 62 5.68 12.00 15.31
CA GLY A 62 4.42 12.67 15.56
C GLY A 62 3.31 12.31 14.57
N GLU A 63 3.57 11.36 13.66
CA GLU A 63 2.64 10.95 12.62
C GLU A 63 1.39 10.27 13.18
N LYS A 64 0.30 10.41 12.43
CA LYS A 64 -1.05 10.08 12.88
C LYS A 64 -1.76 9.18 11.88
N PHE A 65 -2.80 8.50 12.38
CA PHE A 65 -3.80 7.86 11.53
C PHE A 65 -5.22 8.26 11.95
N ASP A 66 -6.16 8.09 11.04
CA ASP A 66 -7.59 8.11 11.33
C ASP A 66 -8.10 6.68 11.43
N PHE A 67 -8.98 6.43 12.41
CA PHE A 67 -9.60 5.15 12.67
C PHE A 67 -11.10 5.22 12.43
N LEU A 68 -11.60 4.46 11.47
CA LEU A 68 -12.98 4.43 11.05
C LEU A 68 -13.55 3.01 11.16
N GLY A 69 -14.87 2.89 11.16
CA GLY A 69 -15.49 1.56 11.04
C GLY A 69 -16.79 1.40 11.83
N PRO A 70 -17.36 0.17 11.79
CA PRO A 70 -18.63 -0.13 12.43
C PRO A 70 -18.52 -0.14 13.95
N ARG A 71 -19.66 0.00 14.62
CA ARG A 71 -19.77 -0.35 16.03
C ARG A 71 -19.72 -1.89 16.12
N GLY A 72 -18.81 -2.42 16.93
CA GLY A 72 -18.66 -3.85 17.07
C GLY A 72 -17.47 -4.24 17.93
N TYR A 73 -17.36 -5.54 18.21
CA TYR A 73 -16.27 -6.12 18.99
C TYR A 73 -15.48 -7.09 18.10
N LYS A 74 -14.15 -7.01 18.18
CA LYS A 74 -13.22 -7.84 17.41
C LYS A 74 -13.47 -7.77 15.89
N THR A 75 -13.62 -6.55 15.37
CA THR A 75 -13.73 -6.36 13.93
C THR A 75 -12.40 -6.63 13.22
N PRO A 76 -12.40 -7.18 11.99
CA PRO A 76 -11.21 -7.13 11.15
C PRO A 76 -10.83 -5.68 10.89
N VAL A 77 -9.57 -5.45 10.54
CA VAL A 77 -9.10 -4.11 10.16
C VAL A 77 -8.28 -4.15 8.89
N VAL A 78 -8.51 -3.19 8.01
CA VAL A 78 -7.70 -2.92 6.82
C VAL A 78 -6.98 -1.59 7.02
N VAL A 79 -5.66 -1.59 6.82
CA VAL A 79 -4.84 -0.38 6.78
C VAL A 79 -4.74 0.07 5.34
N PHE A 80 -5.22 1.30 5.03
CA PHE A 80 -5.18 1.91 3.70
C PHE A 80 -4.06 2.94 3.63
N ILE A 81 -3.00 2.66 2.88
CA ILE A 81 -1.81 3.50 2.77
C ILE A 81 -1.86 4.30 1.47
N HIS A 82 -1.79 5.64 1.58
CA HIS A 82 -1.86 6.51 0.41
C HIS A 82 -0.61 6.42 -0.47
N GLY A 83 -0.78 6.74 -1.75
CA GLY A 83 0.26 6.82 -2.76
C GLY A 83 0.96 8.19 -2.77
N GLY A 84 1.35 8.63 -3.98
CA GLY A 84 1.96 9.94 -4.18
C GLY A 84 3.47 9.92 -4.27
N TYR A 85 4.06 8.83 -4.76
CA TYR A 85 5.51 8.68 -4.95
C TYR A 85 6.33 9.03 -3.71
N TRP A 86 5.79 8.72 -2.50
CA TRP A 86 6.31 9.01 -1.14
C TRP A 86 6.51 10.50 -0.84
N ARG A 87 6.11 11.44 -1.74
CA ARG A 87 6.32 12.89 -1.60
C ARG A 87 5.05 13.73 -1.68
N ALA A 88 3.90 13.12 -1.83
CA ALA A 88 2.63 13.81 -2.00
C ALA A 88 1.47 13.02 -1.39
N LEU A 89 0.29 13.65 -1.34
CA LEU A 89 -0.93 13.13 -0.75
C LEU A 89 -0.87 13.02 0.78
N SER A 90 -1.95 12.54 1.35
CA SER A 90 -2.14 12.34 2.78
C SER A 90 -3.29 11.38 3.03
N ARG A 91 -3.51 10.98 4.30
CA ARG A 91 -4.64 10.17 4.71
C ARG A 91 -6.00 10.75 4.26
N GLN A 92 -6.11 12.08 4.15
CA GLN A 92 -7.35 12.74 3.73
C GLN A 92 -7.77 12.37 2.29
N HIS A 93 -6.82 11.96 1.46
CA HIS A 93 -7.07 11.48 0.10
C HIS A 93 -7.45 9.99 0.07
N MET A 94 -7.39 9.27 1.18
CA MET A 94 -7.57 7.81 1.25
C MET A 94 -8.66 7.38 2.26
N LEU A 95 -9.52 8.28 2.72
CA LEU A 95 -10.60 7.92 3.66
C LEU A 95 -11.75 7.18 2.99
N PHE A 96 -12.00 7.42 1.70
CA PHE A 96 -13.18 6.94 0.97
C PHE A 96 -13.41 5.41 1.00
N PRO A 97 -12.40 4.52 1.07
CA PRO A 97 -12.66 3.09 1.14
C PRO A 97 -13.33 2.66 2.45
N ALA A 98 -13.28 3.50 3.48
CA ALA A 98 -13.82 3.18 4.80
C ALA A 98 -15.35 2.99 4.82
N ASP A 99 -16.09 3.55 3.85
CA ASP A 99 -17.52 3.31 3.72
C ASP A 99 -17.81 1.87 3.33
N LEU A 100 -17.14 1.40 2.26
CA LEU A 100 -17.22 0.01 1.82
C LEU A 100 -16.90 -0.93 3.00
N MET A 101 -15.78 -0.71 3.66
CA MET A 101 -15.34 -1.55 4.78
C MET A 101 -16.38 -1.56 5.90
N THR A 102 -16.88 -0.38 6.29
CA THR A 102 -17.85 -0.26 7.38
C THR A 102 -19.16 -0.99 7.08
N ARG A 103 -19.67 -0.89 5.84
CA ARG A 103 -20.88 -1.63 5.41
C ARG A 103 -20.69 -3.14 5.50
N HIS A 104 -19.47 -3.63 5.38
CA HIS A 104 -19.13 -5.05 5.50
C HIS A 104 -18.61 -5.46 6.90
N GLY A 105 -18.77 -4.62 7.92
CA GLY A 105 -18.38 -4.97 9.29
C GLY A 105 -16.88 -4.91 9.55
N ILE A 106 -16.11 -4.24 8.69
CA ILE A 106 -14.65 -4.13 8.72
C ILE A 106 -14.26 -2.72 9.17
N SER A 107 -13.27 -2.61 10.03
CA SER A 107 -12.66 -1.33 10.42
C SER A 107 -11.56 -0.92 9.44
N SER A 108 -11.31 0.39 9.37
CA SER A 108 -10.26 0.98 8.53
C SER A 108 -9.32 1.83 9.35
N ILE A 109 -8.04 1.74 9.08
CA ILE A 109 -7.00 2.64 9.59
C ILE A 109 -6.32 3.29 8.39
N VAL A 110 -6.26 4.62 8.40
CA VAL A 110 -5.70 5.40 7.29
C VAL A 110 -4.58 6.27 7.86
N PRO A 111 -3.31 5.85 7.74
CA PRO A 111 -2.16 6.58 8.24
C PRO A 111 -1.69 7.67 7.29
N ASP A 112 -1.10 8.73 7.86
CA ASP A 112 -0.09 9.55 7.22
C ASP A 112 1.29 8.94 7.44
N TYR A 113 2.25 9.41 6.67
CA TYR A 113 3.68 9.26 6.89
C TYR A 113 4.39 10.54 6.47
N THR A 114 5.54 10.82 7.08
CA THR A 114 6.36 11.97 6.71
C THR A 114 6.83 11.82 5.27
N LEU A 115 6.55 12.83 4.44
CA LEU A 115 6.84 12.77 3.01
C LEU A 115 8.34 12.97 2.73
N ALA A 116 8.84 12.38 1.67
CA ALA A 116 10.15 12.70 1.12
C ALA A 116 10.13 14.12 0.50
N PRO A 117 11.22 14.90 0.58
CA PRO A 117 12.53 14.54 1.14
C PRO A 117 12.68 14.75 2.65
N ASP A 118 11.64 15.19 3.38
CA ASP A 118 11.70 15.45 4.82
C ASP A 118 11.94 14.16 5.63
N ALA A 119 11.59 13.00 5.06
CA ALA A 119 11.98 11.69 5.56
C ALA A 119 12.60 10.84 4.45
N SER A 120 13.62 10.02 4.79
CA SER A 120 14.12 8.98 3.89
C SER A 120 13.09 7.86 3.72
N LEU A 121 13.22 7.07 2.66
CA LEU A 121 12.34 5.91 2.46
C LEU A 121 12.46 4.90 3.62
N SER A 122 13.65 4.74 4.18
CA SER A 122 13.87 3.93 5.39
C SER A 122 13.03 4.41 6.57
N GLU A 123 12.97 5.73 6.79
CA GLU A 123 12.14 6.30 7.87
C GLU A 123 10.65 6.15 7.57
N ILE A 124 10.20 6.35 6.32
CA ILE A 124 8.81 6.13 5.90
C ILE A 124 8.37 4.68 6.17
N VAL A 125 9.18 3.71 5.76
CA VAL A 125 8.91 2.28 6.02
C VAL A 125 8.90 1.98 7.53
N ARG A 126 9.83 2.57 8.31
CA ARG A 126 9.82 2.46 9.78
C ARG A 126 8.51 2.98 10.38
N GLN A 127 8.01 4.11 9.89
CA GLN A 127 6.74 4.69 10.34
C GLN A 127 5.57 3.73 10.05
N MET A 128 5.51 3.13 8.87
CA MET A 128 4.46 2.14 8.56
C MET A 128 4.56 0.89 9.43
N ARG A 129 5.76 0.40 9.75
CA ARG A 129 5.97 -0.66 10.75
C ARG A 129 5.48 -0.26 12.14
N ALA A 130 5.62 1.03 12.50
CA ALA A 130 5.07 1.55 13.74
C ALA A 130 3.54 1.55 13.77
N VAL A 131 2.85 1.79 12.64
CA VAL A 131 1.38 1.63 12.52
C VAL A 131 0.96 0.22 12.92
N LEU A 132 1.56 -0.82 12.32
CA LEU A 132 1.23 -2.21 12.66
C LEU A 132 1.55 -2.54 14.13
N THR A 133 2.66 -2.03 14.63
CA THR A 133 3.05 -2.19 16.03
C THR A 133 2.01 -1.57 16.97
N TYR A 134 1.54 -0.37 16.64
CA TYR A 134 0.48 0.31 17.40
C TYR A 134 -0.82 -0.49 17.40
N ILE A 135 -1.29 -0.93 16.22
CA ILE A 135 -2.51 -1.72 16.06
C ILE A 135 -2.40 -3.00 16.89
N TRP A 136 -1.30 -3.74 16.74
CA TRP A 136 -1.08 -4.99 17.46
C TRP A 136 -1.15 -4.82 18.98
N ARG A 137 -0.49 -3.78 19.51
CA ARG A 137 -0.44 -3.51 20.97
C ARG A 137 -1.76 -2.99 21.51
N ASN A 138 -2.54 -2.29 20.70
CA ASN A 138 -3.78 -1.63 21.13
C ASN A 138 -5.05 -2.29 20.59
N ALA A 139 -4.96 -3.44 19.90
CA ALA A 139 -6.10 -4.10 19.25
C ALA A 139 -7.29 -4.31 20.20
N GLY A 140 -7.03 -4.71 21.44
CA GLY A 140 -8.10 -4.89 22.45
C GLY A 140 -8.83 -3.59 22.79
N LYS A 141 -8.11 -2.47 22.94
CA LYS A 141 -8.69 -1.14 23.22
C LYS A 141 -9.46 -0.59 22.01
N MET A 142 -9.01 -0.95 20.81
CA MET A 142 -9.62 -0.54 19.54
C MET A 142 -10.77 -1.46 19.10
N ASN A 143 -11.06 -2.54 19.84
CA ASN A 143 -12.02 -3.60 19.46
C ASN A 143 -11.70 -4.25 18.10
N ILE A 144 -10.42 -4.40 17.79
CA ILE A 144 -9.91 -5.05 16.57
C ILE A 144 -9.56 -6.50 16.88
N ASP A 145 -9.84 -7.40 15.93
CA ASP A 145 -9.32 -8.76 15.95
C ASP A 145 -7.85 -8.78 15.52
N ARG A 146 -6.97 -9.03 16.46
CA ARG A 146 -5.51 -9.06 16.23
C ARG A 146 -5.08 -10.11 15.18
N LYS A 147 -5.90 -11.13 14.93
CA LYS A 147 -5.63 -12.16 13.92
C LYS A 147 -6.13 -11.79 12.53
N ARG A 148 -6.86 -10.68 12.40
CA ARG A 148 -7.49 -10.24 11.15
C ARG A 148 -7.08 -8.81 10.81
N ILE A 149 -5.76 -8.60 10.70
CA ILE A 149 -5.14 -7.34 10.27
C ILE A 149 -4.71 -7.51 8.81
N TYR A 150 -5.14 -6.60 7.96
CA TYR A 150 -4.86 -6.57 6.53
C TYR A 150 -4.26 -5.22 6.16
N VAL A 151 -3.45 -5.19 5.10
CA VAL A 151 -2.87 -3.95 4.57
C VAL A 151 -3.13 -3.83 3.08
N THR A 152 -3.40 -2.63 2.63
CA THR A 152 -3.51 -2.27 1.22
C THR A 152 -3.00 -0.85 1.00
N GLY A 153 -2.76 -0.50 -0.23
CA GLY A 153 -2.34 0.83 -0.64
C GLY A 153 -2.05 0.87 -2.12
N SER A 154 -2.01 2.07 -2.69
CA SER A 154 -1.79 2.26 -4.12
C SER A 154 -0.44 2.91 -4.40
N SER A 155 0.22 2.49 -5.49
CA SER A 155 1.48 3.09 -5.96
C SER A 155 2.57 3.01 -4.88
N ALA A 156 3.08 4.14 -4.39
CA ALA A 156 3.96 4.21 -3.22
C ALA A 156 3.34 3.53 -1.98
N GLY A 157 2.02 3.65 -1.78
CA GLY A 157 1.29 2.92 -0.73
C GLY A 157 1.26 1.41 -0.98
N GLY A 158 1.22 0.98 -2.24
CA GLY A 158 1.34 -0.43 -2.63
C GLY A 158 2.72 -1.01 -2.29
N HIS A 159 3.80 -0.24 -2.53
CA HIS A 159 5.13 -0.57 -2.05
C HIS A 159 5.14 -0.73 -0.52
N LEU A 160 4.60 0.25 0.21
CA LEU A 160 4.58 0.23 1.68
C LEU A 160 3.77 -0.95 2.23
N ALA A 161 2.62 -1.27 1.60
CA ALA A 161 1.83 -2.45 1.98
C ALA A 161 2.61 -3.76 1.78
N ALA A 162 3.33 -3.89 0.66
CA ALA A 162 4.20 -5.04 0.39
C ALA A 162 5.40 -5.09 1.35
N ALA A 163 6.03 -3.95 1.67
CA ALA A 163 7.13 -3.85 2.62
C ALA A 163 6.73 -4.25 4.06
N LEU A 164 5.46 -4.05 4.41
CA LEU A 164 4.90 -4.54 5.67
C LEU A 164 4.66 -6.05 5.67
N ALA A 165 4.37 -6.64 4.51
CA ALA A 165 4.21 -8.09 4.37
C ALA A 165 5.54 -8.84 4.17
N ALA A 166 6.61 -8.12 3.79
CA ALA A 166 7.95 -8.68 3.59
C ALA A 166 8.58 -9.20 4.89
N ASP A 167 9.53 -10.13 4.76
CA ASP A 167 10.19 -10.78 5.91
C ASP A 167 11.25 -9.89 6.60
N GLY A 168 11.67 -10.33 7.78
CA GLY A 168 12.87 -9.89 8.50
C GLY A 168 12.64 -8.84 9.59
N TRP A 169 11.71 -7.92 9.46
CA TRP A 169 11.56 -6.78 10.39
C TRP A 169 10.73 -7.08 11.65
N HIS A 170 9.84 -8.07 11.60
CA HIS A 170 8.87 -8.36 12.67
C HIS A 170 9.54 -8.69 14.01
N ARG A 171 10.64 -9.46 13.96
CA ARG A 171 11.37 -9.88 15.16
C ARG A 171 11.94 -8.70 15.94
N GLU A 172 12.52 -7.72 15.25
CA GLU A 172 13.08 -6.52 15.87
C GLU A 172 12.00 -5.66 16.54
N ALA A 173 10.79 -5.64 15.96
CA ALA A 173 9.64 -4.96 16.54
C ALA A 173 8.95 -5.74 17.68
N GLY A 174 9.38 -6.97 17.96
CA GLY A 174 8.73 -7.87 18.94
C GLY A 174 7.34 -8.31 18.50
N LEU A 175 7.15 -8.50 17.19
CA LEU A 175 5.89 -8.90 16.57
C LEU A 175 5.98 -10.31 15.97
N PRO A 176 4.86 -11.05 15.87
CA PRO A 176 4.86 -12.32 15.15
C PRO A 176 5.02 -12.07 13.64
N SER A 177 5.70 -12.97 12.93
CA SER A 177 5.79 -12.94 11.48
C SER A 177 4.42 -13.06 10.81
N SER A 178 3.45 -13.68 11.47
CA SER A 178 2.06 -13.84 11.04
C SER A 178 1.14 -12.68 11.49
N ILE A 179 1.69 -11.48 11.68
CA ILE A 179 0.90 -10.30 12.11
C ILE A 179 -0.18 -9.94 11.09
N LEU A 180 0.10 -10.12 9.80
CA LEU A 180 -0.85 -9.86 8.72
C LEU A 180 -1.57 -11.15 8.33
N ALA A 181 -2.89 -11.08 8.26
CA ALA A 181 -3.74 -12.13 7.69
C ALA A 181 -3.72 -12.08 6.15
N GLY A 182 -3.53 -10.90 5.56
CA GLY A 182 -3.40 -10.73 4.13
C GLY A 182 -2.95 -9.32 3.74
N ALA A 183 -2.51 -9.18 2.49
CA ALA A 183 -2.12 -7.91 1.89
C ALA A 183 -2.64 -7.77 0.46
N MET A 184 -2.98 -6.54 0.07
CA MET A 184 -3.45 -6.21 -1.28
C MET A 184 -2.74 -4.96 -1.80
N PRO A 185 -1.47 -5.03 -2.21
CA PRO A 185 -0.81 -3.91 -2.87
C PRO A 185 -1.42 -3.66 -4.26
N VAL A 186 -1.73 -2.40 -4.56
CA VAL A 186 -2.31 -1.97 -5.84
C VAL A 186 -1.29 -1.14 -6.60
N SER A 187 -0.96 -1.52 -7.84
CA SER A 187 -0.03 -0.79 -8.72
C SER A 187 1.26 -0.39 -8.01
N GLY A 188 1.84 -1.32 -7.24
CA GLY A 188 2.98 -1.06 -6.35
C GLY A 188 4.33 -1.11 -7.05
N LEU A 189 5.37 -0.75 -6.29
CA LEU A 189 6.77 -0.82 -6.68
C LEU A 189 7.48 -1.81 -5.74
N PHE A 190 7.96 -2.92 -6.25
CA PHE A 190 8.39 -4.04 -5.42
C PHE A 190 9.89 -4.31 -5.48
N ASP A 191 10.59 -3.82 -6.50
CA ASP A 191 12.05 -3.68 -6.55
C ASP A 191 12.41 -2.23 -6.82
N LEU A 192 13.26 -1.65 -5.99
CA LEU A 192 13.59 -0.23 -6.03
C LEU A 192 14.81 0.11 -6.91
N ALA A 193 15.47 -0.90 -7.50
CA ALA A 193 16.61 -0.65 -8.37
C ALA A 193 16.30 0.26 -9.58
N PRO A 194 15.18 0.10 -10.30
CA PRO A 194 14.81 1.04 -11.34
C PRO A 194 14.43 2.42 -10.76
N ILE A 195 13.85 2.47 -9.57
CA ILE A 195 13.44 3.74 -8.94
C ILE A 195 14.69 4.57 -8.54
N GLN A 196 15.74 3.93 -8.05
CA GLN A 196 17.03 4.56 -7.79
C GLN A 196 17.64 5.20 -9.06
N ARG A 197 17.35 4.65 -10.23
CA ARG A 197 17.84 5.12 -11.53
C ARG A 197 16.88 6.10 -12.21
N SER A 198 15.68 6.31 -11.69
CA SER A 198 14.64 7.18 -12.24
C SER A 198 14.75 8.62 -11.71
N ILE A 199 13.88 9.50 -12.24
CA ILE A 199 13.71 10.86 -11.73
C ILE A 199 13.37 10.89 -10.23
N ALA A 200 12.80 9.81 -9.67
CA ALA A 200 12.45 9.75 -8.25
C ALA A 200 13.67 9.85 -7.32
N GLN A 201 14.86 9.60 -7.83
CA GLN A 201 16.12 9.78 -7.09
C GLN A 201 16.34 11.22 -6.62
N GLU A 202 15.73 12.21 -7.27
CA GLU A 202 15.85 13.62 -6.88
C GLU A 202 15.29 13.91 -5.47
N TRP A 203 14.30 13.13 -5.01
CA TRP A 203 13.69 13.34 -3.69
C TRP A 203 13.88 12.14 -2.75
N LEU A 204 14.22 10.97 -3.26
CA LEU A 204 14.43 9.78 -2.41
C LEU A 204 15.87 9.60 -1.97
N SER A 205 16.85 9.99 -2.79
CA SER A 205 18.28 9.84 -2.52
C SER A 205 18.65 8.41 -2.08
N LEU A 206 18.10 7.39 -2.77
CA LEU A 206 18.28 5.99 -2.42
C LEU A 206 19.73 5.54 -2.62
N GLY A 207 20.33 4.96 -1.58
CA GLY A 207 21.57 4.20 -1.68
C GLY A 207 21.32 2.71 -1.97
N ASP A 208 22.36 1.98 -2.41
CA ASP A 208 22.25 0.55 -2.65
C ASP A 208 21.78 -0.26 -1.42
N PRO A 209 22.21 0.06 -0.18
CA PRO A 209 21.70 -0.61 1.01
C PRO A 209 20.20 -0.42 1.23
N GLU A 210 19.65 0.76 0.87
CA GLU A 210 18.21 1.01 0.97
C GLU A 210 17.44 0.28 -0.11
N VAL A 211 17.96 0.26 -1.34
CA VAL A 211 17.37 -0.54 -2.44
C VAL A 211 17.30 -2.00 -2.03
N GLU A 212 18.38 -2.56 -1.47
CA GLU A 212 18.38 -3.95 -1.01
C GLU A 212 17.38 -4.17 0.13
N ALA A 213 17.42 -3.36 1.18
CA ALA A 213 16.63 -3.57 2.39
C ALA A 213 15.13 -3.27 2.23
N LEU A 214 14.76 -2.39 1.27
CA LEU A 214 13.40 -1.87 1.14
C LEU A 214 12.67 -2.35 -0.11
N SER A 215 13.26 -3.24 -0.91
CA SER A 215 12.61 -3.87 -2.06
C SER A 215 11.84 -5.12 -1.62
N PRO A 216 10.48 -5.09 -1.51
CA PRO A 216 9.72 -6.25 -1.03
C PRO A 216 9.94 -7.52 -1.85
N LEU A 217 10.23 -7.39 -3.15
CA LEU A 217 10.49 -8.52 -4.05
C LEU A 217 11.74 -9.33 -3.63
N ARG A 218 12.68 -8.71 -2.90
CA ARG A 218 13.90 -9.36 -2.41
C ARG A 218 13.73 -10.02 -1.04
N HIS A 219 12.59 -9.76 -0.37
CA HIS A 219 12.30 -10.21 0.99
C HIS A 219 10.96 -10.94 1.08
N VAL A 220 10.65 -11.74 0.04
CA VAL A 220 9.43 -12.57 0.03
C VAL A 220 9.58 -13.69 1.08
N PRO A 221 8.68 -13.78 2.07
CA PRO A 221 8.79 -14.75 3.16
C PRO A 221 8.41 -16.16 2.71
N GLU A 222 9.06 -17.19 3.26
CA GLU A 222 8.74 -18.59 2.97
C GLU A 222 7.29 -18.97 3.37
N ASN A 223 6.74 -18.32 4.38
CA ASN A 223 5.38 -18.53 4.86
C ASN A 223 4.63 -17.18 4.87
N GLY A 224 4.40 -16.61 3.69
CA GLY A 224 3.73 -15.34 3.52
C GLY A 224 2.23 -15.39 3.86
N CYS A 225 1.65 -14.23 4.19
CA CYS A 225 0.20 -14.09 4.29
C CYS A 225 -0.47 -14.25 2.92
N LYS A 226 -1.80 -14.37 2.90
CA LYS A 226 -2.58 -14.28 1.65
C LYS A 226 -2.24 -12.98 0.91
N MET A 227 -2.07 -13.06 -0.41
CA MET A 227 -1.67 -11.91 -1.23
C MET A 227 -2.59 -11.76 -2.44
N THR A 228 -3.14 -10.57 -2.61
CA THR A 228 -3.81 -10.17 -3.84
C THR A 228 -3.06 -8.98 -4.42
N VAL A 229 -2.24 -9.19 -5.43
CA VAL A 229 -1.61 -8.08 -6.16
C VAL A 229 -2.62 -7.56 -7.17
N ALA A 230 -2.91 -6.25 -7.14
CA ALA A 230 -3.80 -5.65 -8.10
C ALA A 230 -3.09 -4.57 -8.91
N MET A 231 -3.56 -4.31 -10.13
CA MET A 231 -3.08 -3.22 -10.97
C MET A 231 -4.17 -2.78 -11.94
N ALA A 232 -4.07 -1.55 -12.43
CA ALA A 232 -4.92 -1.07 -13.51
C ALA A 232 -4.53 -1.71 -14.86
N GLU A 233 -5.45 -1.73 -15.80
CA GLU A 233 -5.17 -2.16 -17.19
C GLU A 233 -4.23 -1.14 -17.89
N HIS A 234 -4.46 0.16 -17.65
CA HIS A 234 -3.71 1.25 -18.28
C HIS A 234 -2.63 1.79 -17.34
N GLU A 235 -1.59 0.98 -17.14
CA GLU A 235 -0.42 1.32 -16.32
C GLU A 235 0.76 1.79 -17.17
N ALA A 236 1.68 2.53 -16.56
CA ALA A 236 3.03 2.63 -17.09
C ALA A 236 3.73 1.27 -16.96
N THR A 237 4.48 0.89 -18.01
CA THR A 237 4.97 -0.49 -18.24
C THR A 237 5.76 -1.07 -17.07
N GLY A 238 6.53 -0.23 -16.36
CA GLY A 238 7.31 -0.65 -15.19
C GLY A 238 6.44 -1.18 -14.05
N PHE A 239 5.29 -0.55 -13.79
CA PHE A 239 4.35 -1.00 -12.76
C PHE A 239 3.71 -2.34 -13.11
N THR A 240 3.40 -2.56 -14.40
CA THR A 240 2.88 -3.86 -14.87
C THR A 240 3.91 -4.97 -14.65
N ARG A 241 5.18 -4.74 -15.05
CA ARG A 241 6.25 -5.73 -14.87
C ARG A 241 6.48 -6.03 -13.39
N GLN A 242 6.52 -5.02 -12.56
CA GLN A 242 6.72 -5.17 -11.11
C GLN A 242 5.58 -5.95 -10.46
N SER A 243 4.33 -5.62 -10.78
CA SER A 243 3.16 -6.31 -10.23
C SER A 243 3.14 -7.80 -10.60
N GLY A 244 3.39 -8.12 -11.87
CA GLY A 244 3.46 -9.51 -12.33
C GLY A 244 4.60 -10.29 -11.68
N SER A 245 5.79 -9.69 -11.57
CA SER A 245 6.96 -10.33 -10.96
C SER A 245 6.76 -10.58 -9.46
N PHE A 246 6.17 -9.61 -8.74
CA PHE A 246 5.91 -9.74 -7.31
C PHE A 246 4.85 -10.81 -7.03
N ALA A 247 3.73 -10.83 -7.78
CA ALA A 247 2.72 -11.88 -7.66
C ALA A 247 3.31 -13.27 -7.92
N SER A 248 4.13 -13.40 -8.97
CA SER A 248 4.80 -14.66 -9.28
C SER A 248 5.75 -15.13 -8.18
N ALA A 249 6.58 -14.22 -7.66
CA ALA A 249 7.53 -14.53 -6.58
C ALA A 249 6.81 -14.92 -5.29
N TRP A 250 5.74 -14.19 -4.94
CA TRP A 250 4.96 -14.50 -3.74
C TRP A 250 4.25 -15.86 -3.86
N GLY A 251 3.61 -16.13 -5.00
CA GLY A 251 2.94 -17.41 -5.26
C GLY A 251 3.90 -18.60 -5.29
N ALA A 252 5.15 -18.40 -5.69
CA ALA A 252 6.18 -19.44 -5.69
C ALA A 252 6.52 -19.98 -4.30
N THR A 253 6.18 -19.25 -3.22
CA THR A 253 6.32 -19.72 -1.83
C THR A 253 5.23 -20.68 -1.39
N GLY A 254 4.18 -20.86 -2.20
CA GLY A 254 3.00 -21.65 -1.86
C GLY A 254 1.93 -20.87 -1.08
N ALA A 255 2.16 -19.59 -0.77
CA ALA A 255 1.12 -18.74 -0.19
C ALA A 255 -0.02 -18.49 -1.19
N PRO A 256 -1.30 -18.49 -0.77
CA PRO A 256 -2.41 -18.14 -1.65
C PRO A 256 -2.19 -16.76 -2.26
N THR A 257 -2.11 -16.69 -3.59
CA THR A 257 -1.75 -15.46 -4.31
C THR A 257 -2.61 -15.30 -5.56
N ASP A 258 -3.19 -14.12 -5.71
CA ASP A 258 -3.93 -13.71 -6.90
C ASP A 258 -3.28 -12.48 -7.54
N LEU A 259 -3.39 -12.37 -8.88
CA LEU A 259 -3.08 -11.16 -9.65
C LEU A 259 -4.36 -10.65 -10.32
N GLN A 260 -4.81 -9.46 -9.94
CA GLN A 260 -6.01 -8.82 -10.45
C GLN A 260 -5.64 -7.66 -11.38
N VAL A 261 -6.08 -7.71 -12.64
CA VAL A 261 -6.01 -6.58 -13.57
C VAL A 261 -7.40 -5.94 -13.66
N VAL A 262 -7.48 -4.67 -13.29
CA VAL A 262 -8.75 -3.92 -13.26
C VAL A 262 -8.97 -3.27 -14.61
N GLY A 263 -9.89 -3.80 -15.40
CA GLY A 263 -10.18 -3.36 -16.76
C GLY A 263 -10.70 -1.93 -16.83
N GLY A 264 -10.29 -1.18 -17.86
CA GLY A 264 -10.72 0.18 -18.13
C GLY A 264 -10.21 1.25 -17.14
N ARG A 265 -9.33 0.89 -16.19
CA ARG A 265 -8.77 1.80 -15.19
C ARG A 265 -7.33 2.16 -15.50
N ASN A 266 -6.93 3.35 -15.09
CA ASN A 266 -5.56 3.84 -15.11
C ASN A 266 -4.94 3.82 -13.70
N HIS A 267 -3.65 4.13 -13.61
CA HIS A 267 -2.88 4.11 -12.37
C HIS A 267 -3.52 4.87 -11.20
N PHE A 268 -4.24 5.94 -11.50
CA PHE A 268 -4.80 6.83 -10.47
C PHE A 268 -6.25 6.50 -10.14
N ASP A 269 -7.10 6.23 -11.14
CA ASP A 269 -8.53 6.04 -10.89
C ASP A 269 -8.90 4.62 -10.42
N VAL A 270 -7.97 3.67 -10.52
CA VAL A 270 -8.21 2.26 -10.13
C VAL A 270 -8.72 2.13 -8.69
N ILE A 271 -8.21 2.91 -7.76
CA ILE A 271 -8.63 2.81 -6.35
C ILE A 271 -9.97 3.47 -6.05
N LEU A 272 -10.49 4.32 -6.94
CA LEU A 272 -11.87 4.81 -6.82
C LEU A 272 -12.90 3.69 -6.91
N ASP A 273 -12.52 2.54 -7.47
CA ASP A 273 -13.34 1.33 -7.47
C ASP A 273 -13.75 0.88 -6.05
N TRP A 274 -12.99 1.24 -5.01
CA TRP A 274 -13.41 1.00 -3.62
C TRP A 274 -14.62 1.83 -3.15
N CYS A 275 -15.10 2.74 -3.98
CA CYS A 275 -16.39 3.41 -3.75
C CYS A 275 -17.59 2.52 -4.14
N GLU A 276 -17.37 1.47 -4.95
CA GLU A 276 -18.40 0.61 -5.54
C GLU A 276 -18.27 -0.84 -5.07
N ASP A 277 -19.30 -1.36 -4.37
CA ASP A 277 -19.31 -2.73 -3.82
C ASP A 277 -19.04 -3.81 -4.86
N THR A 278 -19.55 -3.63 -6.07
CA THR A 278 -19.52 -4.64 -7.13
C THR A 278 -18.30 -4.58 -8.03
N SER A 279 -17.43 -3.60 -7.82
CA SER A 279 -16.18 -3.48 -8.59
C SER A 279 -15.25 -4.67 -8.35
N VAL A 280 -14.42 -4.97 -9.35
CA VAL A 280 -13.42 -6.05 -9.25
C VAL A 280 -12.50 -5.84 -8.05
N LEU A 281 -12.02 -4.61 -7.86
CA LEU A 281 -11.09 -4.27 -6.77
C LEU A 281 -11.74 -4.40 -5.39
N SER A 282 -13.00 -3.94 -5.24
CA SER A 282 -13.76 -4.09 -3.99
C SER A 282 -14.03 -5.55 -3.65
N GLN A 283 -14.47 -6.34 -4.63
CA GLN A 283 -14.75 -7.76 -4.40
C GLN A 283 -13.48 -8.54 -4.05
N ALA A 284 -12.36 -8.24 -4.69
CA ALA A 284 -11.06 -8.85 -4.36
C ALA A 284 -10.63 -8.53 -2.92
N LEU A 285 -10.74 -7.28 -2.47
CA LEU A 285 -10.41 -6.89 -1.10
C LEU A 285 -11.37 -7.53 -0.07
N LEU A 286 -12.67 -7.57 -0.38
CA LEU A 286 -13.66 -8.20 0.51
C LEU A 286 -13.45 -9.71 0.61
N ALA A 287 -13.10 -10.40 -0.49
CA ALA A 287 -12.75 -11.82 -0.47
C ALA A 287 -11.52 -12.07 0.40
N LEU A 288 -10.44 -11.27 0.22
CA LEU A 288 -9.24 -11.37 1.03
C LEU A 288 -9.52 -11.28 2.55
N VAL A 289 -10.47 -10.42 2.96
CA VAL A 289 -10.78 -10.18 4.39
C VAL A 289 -11.75 -11.23 4.96
N ARG A 290 -12.62 -11.85 4.13
CA ARG A 290 -13.62 -12.83 4.58
C ARG A 290 -13.06 -14.24 4.81
N ASP A 291 -12.08 -14.64 4.00
CA ASP A 291 -11.43 -15.97 4.03
C ASP A 291 -10.28 -16.04 5.03
#